data_94f7eb5c588f1bf9b54e6bbafd702729
#
_entry.id   94f7eb5c588f1bf9b54e6bbafd702729
#
_cell.length_a   1.000
_cell.length_b   1.000
_cell.length_c   1.000
_cell.angle_alpha   90.00
_cell.angle_beta   90.00
_cell.angle_gamma   90.00
#
_symmetry.space_group_name_H-M   'P 1'
#
loop_
_entity.id
_entity.type
_entity.pdbx_description
1 polymer ?
#
loop_
_entity_poly.entity_id
_entity_poly.type
_entity_poly.pdbx_seq_one_letter_code
_entity_poly.pdbx_strand_id
1 'polypeptide(L)'
;MQEAFLDGEVFFLRSNPDYTVMAPGNVRAVTCTAYYNGRDKSVAVSSGRGYTRTNLIKPDFAAPGINVLGVNVRGQFVGRSGSSVATAITAGAEALLMEWLVRRDGTPNSIQLKNLLILGTQRMDGREYPNREWGYGMLDLYQTFDVLRRL
;
A
#
# COMPACT_ATOMS: atom_id res chain seq x y z
N MET A 1 -18.11 -7.65 -0.01
CA MET A 1 -18.80 -6.65 0.82
C MET A 1 -18.04 -6.60 2.11
N GLN A 2 -17.56 -5.43 2.50
CA GLN A 2 -16.84 -5.28 3.78
C GLN A 2 -17.83 -5.07 4.92
N GLU A 3 -17.52 -5.62 6.07
CA GLU A 3 -18.29 -5.47 7.33
C GLU A 3 -18.53 -4.01 7.74
N ALA A 4 -17.72 -3.07 7.24
CA ALA A 4 -17.79 -1.64 7.60
C ALA A 4 -19.14 -0.95 7.27
N PHE A 5 -20.03 -1.59 6.55
CA PHE A 5 -21.35 -1.06 6.17
C PHE A 5 -22.52 -1.82 6.76
N LEU A 6 -22.26 -2.78 7.65
CA LEU A 6 -23.29 -3.58 8.28
C LEU A 6 -23.37 -3.19 9.77
N ASP A 7 -24.48 -2.63 10.15
CA ASP A 7 -24.83 -2.34 11.56
C ASP A 7 -25.30 -3.66 12.20
N GLY A 8 -24.47 -4.23 13.09
CA GLY A 8 -24.76 -5.47 13.78
C GLY A 8 -23.71 -6.57 13.59
N GLU A 9 -23.82 -7.66 14.34
CA GLU A 9 -22.97 -8.85 14.19
C GLU A 9 -23.37 -9.62 12.94
N VAL A 10 -22.65 -9.40 11.84
CA VAL A 10 -22.82 -10.13 10.58
C VAL A 10 -21.56 -10.91 10.26
N PHE A 11 -21.70 -12.20 9.99
CA PHE A 11 -20.59 -13.04 9.56
C PHE A 11 -20.96 -13.85 8.32
N PHE A 12 -19.95 -14.12 7.50
CA PHE A 12 -20.13 -14.92 6.30
C PHE A 12 -20.02 -16.42 6.65
N LEU A 13 -20.95 -17.21 6.20
CA LEU A 13 -20.91 -18.68 6.35
C LEU A 13 -19.72 -19.30 5.63
N ARG A 14 -19.24 -18.65 4.55
CA ARG A 14 -18.03 -19.02 3.82
C ARG A 14 -17.24 -17.72 3.55
N SER A 15 -16.41 -17.33 4.51
CA SER A 15 -15.55 -16.15 4.36
C SER A 15 -14.43 -16.43 3.36
N ASN A 16 -14.20 -15.50 2.44
CA ASN A 16 -13.05 -15.51 1.53
C ASN A 16 -12.32 -14.18 1.65
N PRO A 17 -11.05 -14.16 2.04
CA PRO A 17 -10.28 -12.92 2.18
C PRO A 17 -9.92 -12.27 0.84
N ASP A 18 -10.01 -12.99 -0.28
CA ASP A 18 -9.67 -12.50 -1.60
C ASP A 18 -10.76 -11.56 -2.16
N TYR A 19 -10.37 -10.72 -3.11
CA TYR A 19 -11.25 -9.72 -3.75
C TYR A 19 -11.85 -8.69 -2.80
N THR A 20 -11.12 -8.37 -1.73
CA THR A 20 -11.55 -7.41 -0.69
C THR A 20 -11.00 -6.00 -0.88
N VAL A 21 -10.33 -5.74 -2.02
CA VAL A 21 -9.93 -4.39 -2.39
C VAL A 21 -11.16 -3.54 -2.72
N MET A 22 -11.34 -2.46 -1.98
CA MET A 22 -12.49 -1.55 -2.12
C MET A 22 -12.24 -0.41 -3.10
N ALA A 23 -13.33 0.20 -3.55
CA ALA A 23 -13.29 1.49 -4.23
C ALA A 23 -12.81 2.59 -3.25
N PRO A 24 -11.97 3.55 -3.72
CA PRO A 24 -11.46 3.71 -5.08
C PRO A 24 -10.20 2.89 -5.40
N GLY A 25 -9.69 2.06 -4.48
CA GLY A 25 -8.43 1.30 -4.66
C GLY A 25 -8.45 0.32 -5.85
N ASN A 26 -9.62 -0.08 -6.33
CA ASN A 26 -9.82 -0.94 -7.49
C ASN A 26 -9.70 -0.22 -8.85
N VAL A 27 -9.32 1.07 -8.87
CA VAL A 27 -9.12 1.86 -10.09
C VAL A 27 -7.65 1.81 -10.52
N ARG A 28 -7.41 1.70 -11.84
CA ARG A 28 -6.03 1.59 -12.38
C ARG A 28 -5.14 2.79 -12.02
N ALA A 29 -5.67 4.00 -12.08
CA ALA A 29 -4.92 5.23 -11.86
C ALA A 29 -4.65 5.53 -10.37
N VAL A 30 -5.33 4.85 -9.44
CA VAL A 30 -5.18 5.05 -8.00
C VAL A 30 -4.14 4.09 -7.44
N THR A 31 -3.26 4.59 -6.58
CA THR A 31 -2.37 3.75 -5.79
C THR A 31 -3.14 3.08 -4.66
N CYS A 32 -3.11 1.76 -4.62
CA CYS A 32 -3.74 0.94 -3.60
C CYS A 32 -2.68 0.17 -2.84
N THR A 33 -2.63 0.34 -1.54
CA THR A 33 -1.64 -0.32 -0.69
C THR A 33 -2.29 -1.32 0.27
N ALA A 34 -1.69 -2.50 0.39
CA ALA A 34 -1.90 -3.39 1.51
C ALA A 34 -1.09 -2.89 2.72
N TYR A 35 -1.32 -3.45 3.91
CA TYR A 35 -0.53 -3.09 5.06
C TYR A 35 0.02 -4.28 5.83
N TYR A 36 1.20 -4.08 6.42
CA TYR A 36 1.94 -5.12 7.11
C TYR A 36 2.62 -4.59 8.38
N ASN A 37 3.07 -5.52 9.22
CA ASN A 37 3.88 -5.21 10.40
C ASN A 37 5.34 -4.99 9.98
N GLY A 38 5.84 -3.78 10.16
CA GLY A 38 7.22 -3.42 9.79
C GLY A 38 8.31 -4.21 10.54
N ARG A 39 8.00 -4.81 11.69
CA ARG A 39 8.97 -5.54 12.53
C ARG A 39 9.22 -6.97 12.02
N ASP A 40 8.15 -7.72 11.81
CA ASP A 40 8.22 -9.15 11.48
C ASP A 40 7.83 -9.47 10.02
N LYS A 41 7.46 -8.44 9.24
CA LYS A 41 7.04 -8.57 7.85
C LYS A 41 5.82 -9.48 7.66
N SER A 42 4.92 -9.54 8.65
CA SER A 42 3.65 -10.23 8.52
C SER A 42 2.58 -9.32 7.91
N VAL A 43 1.78 -9.82 6.96
CA VAL A 43 0.62 -9.10 6.44
C VAL A 43 -0.44 -9.02 7.54
N ALA A 44 -1.06 -7.86 7.71
CA ALA A 44 -2.16 -7.71 8.64
C ALA A 44 -3.37 -8.55 8.19
N VAL A 45 -3.99 -9.25 9.13
CA VAL A 45 -5.17 -10.10 8.86
C VAL A 45 -6.31 -9.28 8.23
N SER A 46 -6.48 -8.03 8.67
CA SER A 46 -7.48 -7.08 8.16
C SER A 46 -7.02 -6.29 6.94
N SER A 47 -5.85 -6.61 6.35
CA SER A 47 -5.44 -6.01 5.08
C SER A 47 -6.32 -6.52 3.95
N GLY A 48 -6.78 -5.61 3.09
CA GLY A 48 -7.46 -6.00 1.85
C GLY A 48 -6.56 -6.86 0.96
N ARG A 49 -7.13 -7.87 0.33
CA ARG A 49 -6.44 -8.81 -0.58
C ARG A 49 -7.03 -8.74 -1.98
N GLY A 50 -6.15 -8.81 -2.94
CA GLY A 50 -6.49 -8.81 -4.35
C GLY A 50 -6.88 -10.18 -4.92
N TYR A 51 -6.99 -10.35 -6.22
CA TYR A 51 -6.94 -9.24 -7.15
C TYR A 51 -8.31 -8.53 -7.20
N THR A 52 -8.50 -7.56 -8.09
CA THR A 52 -9.86 -7.04 -8.32
C THR A 52 -10.71 -8.05 -9.09
N ARG A 53 -12.04 -7.89 -9.06
CA ARG A 53 -12.95 -8.74 -9.86
C ARG A 53 -12.75 -8.59 -11.37
N THR A 54 -12.10 -7.51 -11.80
CA THR A 54 -11.73 -7.24 -13.20
C THR A 54 -10.30 -7.66 -13.51
N ASN A 55 -9.70 -8.50 -12.67
CA ASN A 55 -8.33 -9.02 -12.79
C ASN A 55 -7.23 -7.95 -12.82
N LEU A 56 -7.48 -6.75 -12.30
CA LEU A 56 -6.40 -5.80 -12.04
C LEU A 56 -5.57 -6.29 -10.85
N ILE A 57 -4.26 -6.23 -11.01
CA ILE A 57 -3.32 -6.50 -9.92
C ILE A 57 -3.45 -5.37 -8.90
N LYS A 58 -4.02 -5.73 -7.75
CA LYS A 58 -4.17 -4.90 -6.56
C LYS A 58 -4.03 -5.80 -5.33
N PRO A 59 -3.46 -5.32 -4.22
CA PRO A 59 -2.85 -4.00 -4.04
C PRO A 59 -1.66 -3.80 -5.00
N ASP A 60 -1.24 -2.54 -5.22
CA ASP A 60 -0.05 -2.27 -6.03
C ASP A 60 1.21 -2.70 -5.27
N PHE A 61 1.28 -2.43 -3.98
CA PHE A 61 2.33 -2.88 -3.06
C PHE A 61 1.82 -2.85 -1.62
N ALA A 62 2.65 -3.25 -0.65
CA ALA A 62 2.34 -3.15 0.76
C ALA A 62 3.21 -2.09 1.44
N ALA A 63 2.65 -1.36 2.40
CA ALA A 63 3.37 -0.40 3.23
C ALA A 63 3.22 -0.72 4.73
N PRO A 64 4.13 -0.28 5.61
CA PRO A 64 3.98 -0.47 7.04
C PRO A 64 2.69 0.16 7.55
N GLY A 65 1.94 -0.57 8.37
CA GLY A 65 0.66 -0.08 8.87
C GLY A 65 0.27 -0.64 10.23
N ILE A 66 1.21 -1.30 10.94
CA ILE A 66 0.96 -1.82 12.29
C ILE A 66 1.90 -1.15 13.28
N ASN A 67 1.33 -0.56 14.33
CA ASN A 67 2.02 0.12 15.42
C ASN A 67 3.05 1.15 14.93
N VAL A 68 2.68 1.92 13.93
CA VAL A 68 3.51 3.00 13.39
C VAL A 68 3.37 4.22 14.28
N LEU A 69 4.52 4.79 14.68
CA LEU A 69 4.55 6.00 15.48
C LEU A 69 4.15 7.21 14.64
N GLY A 70 3.19 7.96 15.12
CA GLY A 70 2.75 9.22 14.54
C GLY A 70 2.45 10.23 15.64
N VAL A 71 2.28 11.50 15.27
CA VAL A 71 1.96 12.57 16.20
C VAL A 71 0.45 12.77 16.27
N ASN A 72 -0.12 12.80 17.48
CA ASN A 72 -1.53 13.11 17.68
C ASN A 72 -1.78 14.63 17.73
N VAL A 73 -3.05 15.04 17.82
CA VAL A 73 -3.47 16.45 17.89
C VAL A 73 -2.93 17.22 19.11
N ARG A 74 -2.37 16.52 20.11
CA ARG A 74 -1.76 17.11 21.30
C ARG A 74 -0.22 17.13 21.20
N GLY A 75 0.36 16.82 20.05
CA GLY A 75 1.80 16.79 19.85
C GLY A 75 2.50 15.57 20.46
N GLN A 76 1.78 14.55 20.90
CA GLN A 76 2.35 13.35 21.51
C GLN A 76 2.56 12.25 20.49
N PHE A 77 3.64 11.48 20.63
CA PHE A 77 3.87 10.29 19.83
C PHE A 77 2.96 9.15 20.28
N VAL A 78 2.21 8.60 19.35
CA VAL A 78 1.30 7.47 19.58
C VAL A 78 1.44 6.43 18.48
N GLY A 79 1.37 5.15 18.84
CA GLY A 79 1.31 4.06 17.87
C GLY A 79 -0.08 3.96 17.25
N ARG A 80 -0.14 3.84 15.93
CA ARG A 80 -1.38 3.64 15.18
C ARG A 80 -1.26 2.46 14.22
N SER A 81 -2.38 1.77 14.02
CA SER A 81 -2.46 0.64 13.09
C SER A 81 -3.65 0.79 12.17
N GLY A 82 -3.51 0.33 10.93
CA GLY A 82 -4.57 0.30 9.93
C GLY A 82 -4.08 0.57 8.51
N SER A 83 -4.92 0.26 7.54
CA SER A 83 -4.69 0.59 6.13
C SER A 83 -4.54 2.10 5.90
N SER A 84 -5.25 2.93 6.67
CA SER A 84 -5.13 4.40 6.63
C SER A 84 -3.71 4.87 6.97
N VAL A 85 -3.03 4.19 7.89
CA VAL A 85 -1.63 4.50 8.26
C VAL A 85 -0.69 4.17 7.10
N ALA A 86 -0.84 2.99 6.50
CA ALA A 86 -0.07 2.60 5.32
C ALA A 86 -0.32 3.55 4.12
N THR A 87 -1.57 3.96 3.93
CA THR A 87 -1.93 4.95 2.91
C THR A 87 -1.26 6.30 3.15
N ALA A 88 -1.22 6.77 4.39
CA ALA A 88 -0.54 8.03 4.74
C ALA A 88 0.98 7.96 4.48
N ILE A 89 1.63 6.84 4.83
CA ILE A 89 3.05 6.61 4.51
C ILE A 89 3.28 6.61 3.00
N THR A 90 2.41 5.93 2.26
CA THR A 90 2.48 5.88 0.79
C THR A 90 2.33 7.27 0.18
N ALA A 91 1.37 8.06 0.65
CA ALA A 91 1.17 9.43 0.18
C ALA A 91 2.40 10.32 0.45
N GLY A 92 3.04 10.16 1.61
CA GLY A 92 4.30 10.83 1.91
C GLY A 92 5.44 10.41 0.97
N ALA A 93 5.55 9.12 0.66
CA ALA A 93 6.52 8.61 -0.30
C ALA A 93 6.27 9.16 -1.72
N GLU A 94 5.02 9.18 -2.16
CA GLU A 94 4.63 9.77 -3.45
C GLU A 94 4.94 11.27 -3.52
N ALA A 95 4.71 12.01 -2.43
CA ALA A 95 5.01 13.44 -2.37
C ALA A 95 6.52 13.72 -2.52
N LEU A 96 7.37 12.96 -1.83
CA LEU A 96 8.82 13.07 -1.95
C LEU A 96 9.31 12.69 -3.36
N LEU A 97 8.74 11.65 -3.95
CA LEU A 97 9.06 11.25 -5.31
C LEU A 97 8.60 12.30 -6.33
N MET A 98 7.41 12.87 -6.14
CA MET A 98 6.89 13.95 -6.97
C MET A 98 7.80 15.17 -6.92
N GLU A 99 8.22 15.62 -5.73
CA GLU A 99 9.16 16.73 -5.57
C GLU A 99 10.47 16.47 -6.33
N TRP A 100 11.02 15.27 -6.20
CA TRP A 100 12.26 14.86 -6.87
C TRP A 100 12.13 14.94 -8.41
N LEU A 101 10.99 14.49 -8.95
CA LEU A 101 10.71 14.55 -10.39
C LEU A 101 10.49 15.97 -10.89
N VAL A 102 9.70 16.78 -10.16
CA VAL A 102 9.44 18.18 -10.52
C VAL A 102 10.72 19.02 -10.53
N ARG A 103 11.62 18.81 -9.57
CA ARG A 103 12.94 19.47 -9.56
C ARG A 103 13.83 19.13 -10.76
N ARG A 104 13.46 18.14 -11.57
CA ARG A 104 14.13 17.71 -12.80
C ARG A 104 13.28 17.98 -14.05
N ASP A 105 12.46 19.04 -13.99
CA ASP A 105 11.56 19.46 -15.07
C ASP A 105 10.54 18.39 -15.52
N GLY A 106 10.29 17.40 -14.65
CA GLY A 106 9.28 16.37 -14.88
C GLY A 106 7.87 16.86 -14.56
N THR A 107 6.90 16.32 -15.27
CA THR A 107 5.47 16.53 -15.00
C THR A 107 4.81 15.18 -14.62
N PRO A 108 5.07 14.66 -13.41
CA PRO A 108 4.63 13.33 -13.02
C PRO A 108 3.11 13.26 -12.90
N ASN A 109 2.55 12.12 -13.30
CA ASN A 109 1.16 11.77 -13.05
C ASN A 109 1.06 10.58 -12.08
N SER A 110 -0.15 10.30 -11.58
CA SER A 110 -0.37 9.25 -10.57
C SER A 110 0.09 7.86 -11.03
N ILE A 111 -0.11 7.52 -12.29
CA ILE A 111 0.32 6.21 -12.83
C ILE A 111 1.84 6.11 -12.85
N GLN A 112 2.51 7.20 -13.25
CA GLN A 112 3.97 7.25 -13.27
C GLN A 112 4.55 7.11 -11.87
N LEU A 113 4.06 7.89 -10.89
CA LEU A 113 4.50 7.83 -9.49
C LEU A 113 4.37 6.40 -8.95
N LYS A 114 3.20 5.81 -9.11
CA LYS A 114 2.94 4.44 -8.70
C LYS A 114 3.91 3.44 -9.34
N ASN A 115 4.11 3.51 -10.64
CA ASN A 115 5.00 2.58 -11.35
C ASN A 115 6.46 2.72 -10.90
N LEU A 116 6.92 3.93 -10.63
CA LEU A 116 8.25 4.18 -10.10
C LEU A 116 8.43 3.61 -8.69
N LEU A 117 7.42 3.76 -7.82
CA LEU A 117 7.44 3.11 -6.50
C LEU A 117 7.46 1.59 -6.61
N ILE A 118 6.71 1.01 -7.57
CA ILE A 118 6.72 -0.44 -7.84
C ILE A 118 8.11 -0.94 -8.24
N LEU A 119 8.85 -0.17 -9.04
CA LEU A 119 10.23 -0.53 -9.43
C LEU A 119 11.18 -0.65 -8.25
N GLY A 120 10.99 0.17 -7.22
CA GLY A 120 11.80 0.16 -6.01
C GLY A 120 11.30 -0.78 -4.92
N THR A 121 10.21 -1.55 -5.13
CA THR A 121 9.68 -2.42 -4.08
C THR A 121 10.67 -3.50 -3.67
N GLN A 122 10.79 -3.72 -2.36
CA GLN A 122 11.54 -4.84 -1.80
C GLN A 122 10.71 -6.12 -1.86
N ARG A 123 11.32 -7.22 -2.26
CA ARG A 123 10.69 -8.55 -2.34
C ARG A 123 11.34 -9.50 -1.35
N MET A 124 10.54 -10.37 -0.77
CA MET A 124 11.03 -11.42 0.13
C MET A 124 11.34 -12.68 -0.67
N ASP A 125 12.44 -13.35 -0.31
CA ASP A 125 12.81 -14.63 -0.91
C ASP A 125 11.73 -15.70 -0.70
N GLY A 126 11.60 -16.60 -1.68
CA GLY A 126 10.65 -17.71 -1.62
C GLY A 126 9.18 -17.31 -1.85
N ARG A 127 8.91 -16.07 -2.29
CA ARG A 127 7.55 -15.61 -2.65
C ARG A 127 7.49 -15.17 -4.11
N GLU A 128 6.39 -15.51 -4.76
CA GLU A 128 6.11 -15.01 -6.11
C GLU A 128 5.46 -13.61 -6.04
N TYR A 129 5.81 -12.77 -7.00
CA TYR A 129 5.28 -11.41 -7.16
C TYR A 129 4.90 -11.14 -8.62
N PRO A 130 3.81 -10.38 -8.89
CA PRO A 130 2.87 -9.84 -7.90
C PRO A 130 1.97 -10.91 -7.31
N ASN A 131 1.51 -10.69 -6.06
CA ASN A 131 0.56 -11.56 -5.40
C ASN A 131 -0.56 -10.79 -4.69
N ARG A 132 -1.58 -11.52 -4.20
CA ARG A 132 -2.81 -10.93 -3.66
C ARG A 132 -2.63 -10.18 -2.35
N GLU A 133 -1.56 -10.46 -1.60
CA GLU A 133 -1.32 -9.88 -0.27
C GLU A 133 -0.36 -8.69 -0.33
N TRP A 134 0.68 -8.78 -1.15
CA TRP A 134 1.79 -7.85 -1.20
C TRP A 134 1.83 -7.01 -2.47
N GLY A 135 0.96 -7.30 -3.46
CA GLY A 135 1.11 -6.72 -4.78
C GLY A 135 2.48 -7.01 -5.37
N TYR A 136 3.20 -5.98 -5.78
CA TYR A 136 4.54 -6.10 -6.35
C TYR A 136 5.67 -6.17 -5.31
N GLY A 137 5.37 -6.00 -4.01
CA GLY A 137 6.34 -6.08 -2.92
C GLY A 137 6.10 -5.06 -1.81
N MET A 138 7.08 -4.84 -0.96
CA MET A 138 7.05 -3.85 0.11
C MET A 138 7.55 -2.49 -0.40
N LEU A 139 6.86 -1.41 -0.03
CA LEU A 139 7.29 -0.05 -0.32
C LEU A 139 8.69 0.21 0.25
N ASP A 140 9.62 0.61 -0.62
CA ASP A 140 10.96 1.05 -0.28
C ASP A 140 11.32 2.29 -1.12
N LEU A 141 11.16 3.46 -0.51
CA LEU A 141 11.42 4.72 -1.18
C LEU A 141 12.93 4.95 -1.42
N TYR A 142 13.77 4.46 -0.50
CA TYR A 142 15.22 4.57 -0.68
C TYR A 142 15.67 3.77 -1.92
N GLN A 143 15.22 2.53 -2.04
CA GLN A 143 15.50 1.69 -3.20
C GLN A 143 14.92 2.30 -4.49
N THR A 144 13.75 2.93 -4.41
CA THR A 144 13.16 3.66 -5.54
C THR A 144 14.11 4.74 -6.05
N PHE A 145 14.63 5.60 -5.17
CA PHE A 145 15.60 6.62 -5.54
C PHE A 145 16.94 6.05 -6.03
N ASP A 146 17.39 4.94 -5.46
CA ASP A 146 18.64 4.30 -5.89
C ASP A 146 18.52 3.76 -7.32
N VAL A 147 17.40 3.13 -7.66
CA VAL A 147 17.10 2.70 -9.03
C VAL A 147 17.04 3.91 -9.98
N LEU A 148 16.33 4.97 -9.61
CA LEU A 148 16.16 6.15 -10.45
C LEU A 148 17.47 6.94 -10.69
N ARG A 149 18.45 6.84 -9.79
CA ARG A 149 19.76 7.47 -9.98
C ARG A 149 20.65 6.72 -10.97
N ARG A 150 20.31 5.46 -11.24
CA ARG A 150 21.08 4.61 -12.17
C ARG A 150 20.50 4.60 -13.61
N LEU A 151 19.29 5.16 -13.78
CA LEU A 151 18.64 5.35 -15.08
C LEU A 151 19.07 6.68 -15.72
#